data_02d7cd919667789f3b3ab996bee2defd
#
_entry.id   02d7cd919667789f3b3ab996bee2defd
#
_cell.length_a   1.000
_cell.length_b   1.000
_cell.length_c   1.000
_cell.angle_alpha   90.00
_cell.angle_beta   90.00
_cell.angle_gamma   90.00
#
_symmetry.space_group_name_H-M   'P 1'
#
loop_
_entity.id
_entity.type
_entity.pdbx_description
1 polymer ?
#
loop_
_entity_poly.entity_id
_entity_poly.type
_entity_poly.pdbx_seq_one_letter_code
_entity_poly.pdbx_strand_id
1 'polypeptide(L)'
;YNMKHRGDVYATHGLGPIAQVLDIHRGDRMKTLIAMDTKSVNGKMHVEQMSGEQCNDFKNGDQTTTLISTENGKVMEIIHNVMTPQPYNRMYQLTGTKGFANKYPIEGFALSSKELSKAGVTPSADDLSGHSYLPQKDADALVQKYESPIVAKYEKEAKEVGGHGGMDFIMDSRLVYCLQ
;
A
#
# COMPACT_ATOMS: atom_id res chain seq x y z
N TYR A 1 -5.20 -22.16 -4.34
CA TYR A 1 -6.00 -21.40 -3.39
C TYR A 1 -7.15 -20.67 -4.09
N ASN A 2 -6.86 -19.83 -5.09
CA ASN A 2 -7.84 -19.03 -5.84
C ASN A 2 -8.95 -19.82 -6.51
N MET A 3 -8.70 -21.07 -6.88
CA MET A 3 -9.75 -21.96 -7.42
C MET A 3 -10.88 -22.24 -6.41
N LYS A 4 -10.58 -22.23 -5.11
CA LYS A 4 -11.50 -22.65 -4.05
C LYS A 4 -12.05 -21.51 -3.19
N HIS A 5 -11.44 -20.33 -3.24
CA HIS A 5 -11.77 -19.20 -2.38
C HIS A 5 -12.12 -17.96 -3.19
N ARG A 6 -13.02 -17.13 -2.68
CA ARG A 6 -13.40 -15.83 -3.25
C ARG A 6 -12.84 -14.71 -2.39
N GLY A 7 -12.73 -13.53 -3.00
CA GLY A 7 -12.38 -12.29 -2.33
C GLY A 7 -10.91 -11.91 -2.46
N ASP A 8 -10.46 -10.97 -1.66
CA ASP A 8 -9.06 -10.59 -1.58
C ASP A 8 -8.29 -11.67 -0.80
N VAL A 9 -7.74 -12.63 -1.54
CA VAL A 9 -7.01 -13.77 -0.97
C VAL A 9 -5.57 -13.45 -0.62
N TYR A 10 -5.14 -12.20 -0.82
CA TYR A 10 -3.78 -11.73 -0.57
C TYR A 10 -3.76 -10.32 0.02
N ALA A 11 -4.64 -10.06 0.99
CA ALA A 11 -4.89 -8.74 1.57
C ALA A 11 -3.71 -8.12 2.31
N THR A 12 -2.76 -8.92 2.79
CA THR A 12 -1.66 -8.48 3.66
C THR A 12 -0.89 -7.29 3.11
N HIS A 13 -0.58 -7.29 1.82
CA HIS A 13 0.20 -6.22 1.18
C HIS A 13 -0.57 -4.92 1.02
N GLY A 14 -1.88 -4.98 0.84
CA GLY A 14 -2.74 -3.80 0.78
C GLY A 14 -3.13 -3.32 2.18
N LEU A 15 -3.71 -4.21 2.96
CA LEU A 15 -4.31 -3.89 4.26
C LEU A 15 -3.28 -3.59 5.34
N GLY A 16 -2.16 -4.30 5.39
CA GLY A 16 -1.18 -4.18 6.46
C GLY A 16 -0.63 -2.78 6.64
N PRO A 17 -0.01 -2.17 5.61
CA PRO A 17 0.50 -0.79 5.70
C PRO A 17 -0.59 0.24 6.01
N ILE A 18 -1.76 0.13 5.38
CA ILE A 18 -2.87 1.07 5.62
C ILE A 18 -3.40 0.94 7.05
N ALA A 19 -3.51 -0.27 7.59
CA ALA A 19 -3.91 -0.49 8.98
C ALA A 19 -2.92 0.14 9.97
N GLN A 20 -1.62 0.11 9.67
CA GLN A 20 -0.60 0.79 10.48
C GLN A 20 -0.80 2.32 10.47
N VAL A 21 -0.97 2.92 9.28
CA VAL A 21 -1.16 4.36 9.12
C VAL A 21 -2.45 4.87 9.78
N LEU A 22 -3.51 4.07 9.76
CA LEU A 22 -4.81 4.43 10.31
C LEU A 22 -4.97 4.05 11.79
N ASP A 23 -3.92 3.54 12.44
CA ASP A 23 -3.91 3.12 13.85
C ASP A 23 -4.96 2.05 14.18
N ILE A 24 -5.21 1.12 13.26
CA ILE A 24 -6.12 0.01 13.50
C ILE A 24 -5.62 -0.86 14.64
N HIS A 25 -6.46 -1.10 15.63
CA HIS A 25 -6.18 -1.72 16.93
C HIS A 25 -5.24 -0.92 17.86
N ARG A 26 -4.99 0.36 17.54
CA ARG A 26 -4.16 1.27 18.35
C ARG A 26 -4.85 2.62 18.59
N GLY A 27 -6.15 2.67 18.49
CA GLY A 27 -6.97 3.87 18.62
C GLY A 27 -8.15 3.91 17.65
N ASP A 28 -8.16 3.01 16.68
CA ASP A 28 -9.29 2.80 15.76
C ASP A 28 -9.52 1.30 15.53
N ARG A 29 -10.66 0.93 14.97
CA ARG A 29 -10.98 -0.45 14.60
C ARG A 29 -11.90 -0.51 13.37
N MET A 30 -11.79 -1.59 12.62
CA MET A 30 -12.69 -1.85 11.50
C MET A 30 -14.10 -2.11 12.01
N LYS A 31 -15.10 -1.56 11.33
CA LYS A 31 -16.50 -1.63 11.73
C LYS A 31 -17.35 -2.38 10.71
N THR A 32 -17.27 -1.98 9.45
CA THR A 32 -18.09 -2.56 8.38
C THR A 32 -17.20 -2.87 7.19
N LEU A 33 -17.45 -4.02 6.57
CA LEU A 33 -16.78 -4.43 5.35
C LEU A 33 -17.82 -4.78 4.29
N ILE A 34 -17.62 -4.27 3.08
CA ILE A 34 -18.37 -4.62 1.88
C ILE A 34 -17.37 -4.99 0.81
N ALA A 35 -17.55 -6.15 0.18
CA ALA A 35 -16.69 -6.61 -0.90
C ALA A 35 -17.51 -7.03 -2.11
N MET A 36 -17.01 -6.73 -3.28
CA MET A 36 -17.55 -7.14 -4.57
C MET A 36 -16.43 -7.71 -5.43
N ASP A 37 -16.74 -8.77 -6.15
CA ASP A 37 -15.83 -9.36 -7.11
C ASP A 37 -16.45 -9.49 -8.50
N THR A 38 -15.62 -9.45 -9.51
CA THR A 38 -16.00 -9.73 -10.88
C THR A 38 -16.25 -11.23 -11.08
N LYS A 39 -16.75 -11.60 -12.24
CA LYS A 39 -16.71 -13.01 -12.67
C LYS A 39 -15.26 -13.45 -12.84
N SER A 40 -15.02 -14.73 -12.62
CA SER A 40 -13.75 -15.38 -12.93
C SER A 40 -13.72 -15.73 -14.43
N VAL A 41 -13.00 -14.95 -15.20
CA VAL A 41 -12.79 -15.19 -16.66
C VAL A 41 -11.34 -15.58 -16.88
N ASN A 42 -10.41 -14.71 -16.53
CA ASN A 42 -8.97 -14.96 -16.74
C ASN A 42 -8.45 -16.10 -15.84
N GLY A 43 -8.96 -16.22 -14.62
CA GLY A 43 -8.60 -17.33 -13.74
C GLY A 43 -8.94 -18.70 -14.36
N LYS A 44 -10.13 -18.86 -14.95
CA LYS A 44 -10.51 -20.05 -15.68
C LYS A 44 -9.64 -20.30 -16.89
N MET A 45 -9.47 -19.28 -17.76
CA MET A 45 -8.63 -19.37 -18.95
C MET A 45 -7.19 -19.78 -18.61
N HIS A 46 -6.63 -19.27 -17.53
CA HIS A 46 -5.29 -19.64 -17.09
C HIS A 46 -5.18 -21.11 -16.73
N VAL A 47 -6.15 -21.64 -15.98
CA VAL A 47 -6.16 -23.07 -15.62
C VAL A 47 -6.34 -23.94 -16.88
N GLU A 48 -7.24 -23.57 -17.78
CA GLU A 48 -7.47 -24.28 -19.04
C GLU A 48 -6.21 -24.32 -19.92
N GLN A 49 -5.48 -23.20 -20.01
CA GLN A 49 -4.21 -23.14 -20.74
C GLN A 49 -3.12 -24.04 -20.12
N MET A 50 -3.08 -24.11 -18.79
CA MET A 50 -2.06 -24.89 -18.08
C MET A 50 -2.38 -26.40 -18.06
N SER A 51 -3.64 -26.79 -17.92
CA SER A 51 -4.05 -28.19 -17.79
C SER A 51 -4.47 -28.84 -19.11
N GLY A 52 -4.86 -28.05 -20.11
CA GLY A 52 -5.50 -28.52 -21.32
C GLY A 52 -6.95 -28.99 -21.14
N GLU A 53 -7.52 -28.83 -19.95
CA GLU A 53 -8.88 -29.25 -19.59
C GLU A 53 -9.77 -28.05 -19.28
N GLN A 54 -11.07 -28.16 -19.57
CA GLN A 54 -12.03 -27.10 -19.27
C GLN A 54 -12.17 -26.88 -17.76
N CYS A 55 -11.99 -25.63 -17.32
CA CYS A 55 -12.15 -25.24 -15.92
C CYS A 55 -13.52 -24.65 -15.65
N ASN A 56 -14.40 -25.42 -15.04
CA ASN A 56 -15.78 -24.99 -14.73
C ASN A 56 -15.92 -24.39 -13.32
N ASP A 57 -14.98 -24.64 -12.41
CA ASP A 57 -15.10 -24.31 -10.99
C ASP A 57 -13.93 -23.48 -10.45
N PHE A 58 -13.75 -22.27 -11.00
CA PHE A 58 -12.82 -21.31 -10.43
C PHE A 58 -13.62 -20.27 -9.64
N LYS A 59 -13.38 -20.16 -8.33
CA LYS A 59 -14.21 -19.36 -7.41
C LYS A 59 -13.83 -17.89 -7.35
N ASN A 60 -12.53 -17.58 -7.36
CA ASN A 60 -12.09 -16.20 -7.19
C ASN A 60 -12.40 -15.35 -8.44
N GLY A 61 -12.97 -14.18 -8.25
CA GLY A 61 -13.13 -13.20 -9.31
C GLY A 61 -11.78 -12.71 -9.85
N ASP A 62 -11.77 -12.18 -11.06
CA ASP A 62 -10.53 -11.62 -11.63
C ASP A 62 -10.09 -10.36 -10.85
N GLN A 63 -11.05 -9.60 -10.33
CA GLN A 63 -10.81 -8.48 -9.43
C GLN A 63 -11.77 -8.51 -8.25
N THR A 64 -11.27 -8.20 -7.06
CA THR A 64 -12.06 -7.93 -5.85
C THR A 64 -11.81 -6.50 -5.41
N THR A 65 -12.89 -5.77 -5.14
CA THR A 65 -12.85 -4.44 -4.51
C THR A 65 -13.52 -4.53 -3.15
N THR A 66 -12.82 -4.10 -2.11
CA THR A 66 -13.26 -4.15 -0.72
C THR A 66 -13.25 -2.76 -0.12
N LEU A 67 -14.37 -2.33 0.44
CA LEU A 67 -14.49 -1.11 1.23
C LEU A 67 -14.63 -1.46 2.71
N ILE A 68 -13.83 -0.81 3.56
CA ILE A 68 -13.85 -1.02 5.00
C ILE A 68 -14.02 0.35 5.68
N SER A 69 -15.09 0.52 6.46
CA SER A 69 -15.23 1.68 7.34
C SER A 69 -14.68 1.39 8.74
N THR A 70 -14.21 2.43 9.43
CA THR A 70 -13.74 2.33 10.79
C THR A 70 -14.68 3.01 11.79
N GLU A 71 -14.51 2.74 13.07
CA GLU A 71 -15.26 3.38 14.15
C GLU A 71 -15.10 4.91 14.16
N ASN A 72 -13.90 5.40 13.85
CA ASN A 72 -13.59 6.83 13.79
C ASN A 72 -13.92 7.48 12.45
N GLY A 73 -14.68 6.78 11.57
CA GLY A 73 -15.20 7.33 10.32
C GLY A 73 -14.18 7.40 9.18
N LYS A 74 -13.06 6.67 9.26
CA LYS A 74 -12.14 6.50 8.14
C LYS A 74 -12.66 5.43 7.19
N VAL A 75 -12.28 5.50 5.92
CA VAL A 75 -12.63 4.49 4.90
C VAL A 75 -11.35 4.01 4.22
N MET A 76 -11.23 2.70 4.10
CA MET A 76 -10.18 2.04 3.31
C MET A 76 -10.81 1.40 2.09
N GLU A 77 -10.17 1.56 0.95
CA GLU A 77 -10.46 0.80 -0.27
C GLU A 77 -9.28 -0.11 -0.59
N ILE A 78 -9.56 -1.38 -0.83
CA ILE A 78 -8.56 -2.36 -1.24
C ILE A 78 -9.00 -2.97 -2.55
N ILE A 79 -8.14 -2.89 -3.56
CA ILE A 79 -8.34 -3.52 -4.86
C ILE A 79 -7.32 -4.63 -5.01
N HIS A 80 -7.81 -5.86 -5.14
CA HIS A 80 -7.00 -7.02 -5.44
C HIS A 80 -7.28 -7.50 -6.86
N ASN A 81 -6.26 -7.42 -7.72
CA ASN A 81 -6.34 -7.87 -9.10
C ASN A 81 -4.98 -8.46 -9.53
N VAL A 82 -4.95 -9.78 -9.67
CA VAL A 82 -3.76 -10.53 -10.11
C VAL A 82 -4.04 -11.39 -11.35
N MET A 83 -5.27 -11.36 -11.85
CA MET A 83 -5.71 -12.23 -12.93
C MET A 83 -5.80 -11.52 -14.28
N THR A 84 -5.97 -10.19 -14.31
CA THR A 84 -6.10 -9.44 -15.56
C THR A 84 -4.74 -8.90 -16.02
N PRO A 85 -4.49 -8.83 -17.34
CA PRO A 85 -3.31 -8.16 -17.85
C PRO A 85 -3.33 -6.67 -17.49
N GLN A 86 -2.35 -6.24 -16.71
CA GLN A 86 -2.16 -4.84 -16.34
C GLN A 86 -0.71 -4.62 -15.90
N PRO A 87 -0.18 -3.39 -15.98
CA PRO A 87 1.09 -3.06 -15.38
C PRO A 87 1.09 -3.37 -13.88
N TYR A 88 2.23 -3.85 -13.39
CA TYR A 88 2.39 -4.07 -11.96
C TYR A 88 2.12 -2.79 -11.18
N ASN A 89 1.26 -2.89 -10.17
CA ASN A 89 0.86 -1.75 -9.37
C ASN A 89 0.67 -2.17 -7.91
N ARG A 90 1.31 -1.44 -7.01
CA ARG A 90 1.05 -1.44 -5.56
C ARG A 90 0.71 -0.03 -5.12
N MET A 91 -0.39 0.50 -5.64
CA MET A 91 -0.81 1.84 -5.28
C MET A 91 -1.16 1.92 -3.79
N TYR A 92 -0.52 2.86 -3.11
CA TYR A 92 -0.94 3.35 -1.80
C TYR A 92 -1.29 4.82 -1.94
N GLN A 93 -2.51 5.14 -1.62
CA GLN A 93 -3.01 6.50 -1.63
C GLN A 93 -3.60 6.84 -0.27
N LEU A 94 -3.15 7.95 0.29
CA LEU A 94 -3.62 8.47 1.56
C LEU A 94 -4.14 9.88 1.37
N THR A 95 -5.39 10.12 1.77
CA THR A 95 -6.00 11.45 1.76
C THR A 95 -6.37 11.81 3.19
N GLY A 96 -5.83 12.90 3.68
CA GLY A 96 -6.09 13.41 5.01
C GLY A 96 -6.49 14.87 5.01
N THR A 97 -6.80 15.40 6.18
CA THR A 97 -7.22 16.79 6.36
C THR A 97 -6.09 17.81 6.15
N LYS A 98 -4.83 17.35 6.13
CA LYS A 98 -3.64 18.21 6.04
C LYS A 98 -2.85 18.01 4.78
N GLY A 99 -3.09 16.90 4.06
CA GLY A 99 -2.32 16.59 2.87
C GLY A 99 -2.71 15.26 2.26
N PHE A 100 -1.94 14.91 1.25
CA PHE A 100 -2.12 13.74 0.43
C PHE A 100 -0.76 13.06 0.21
N ALA A 101 -0.74 11.74 0.13
CA ALA A 101 0.41 10.96 -0.25
C ALA A 101 0.01 9.89 -1.25
N ASN A 102 0.83 9.64 -2.24
CA ASN A 102 0.61 8.62 -3.27
C ASN A 102 1.90 7.88 -3.62
N LYS A 103 1.74 6.59 -3.88
CA LYS A 103 2.76 5.73 -4.44
C LYS A 103 2.14 4.94 -5.58
N TYR A 104 2.72 5.00 -6.76
CA TYR A 104 2.19 4.50 -8.01
C TYR A 104 0.91 5.21 -8.52
N PRO A 105 0.84 5.51 -9.83
CA PRO A 105 1.98 5.48 -10.75
C PRO A 105 2.97 6.62 -10.51
N ILE A 106 2.55 7.65 -9.76
CA ILE A 106 3.37 8.79 -9.38
C ILE A 106 3.61 8.72 -7.88
N GLU A 107 4.86 8.72 -7.46
CA GLU A 107 5.21 8.85 -6.04
C GLU A 107 5.32 10.33 -5.69
N GLY A 108 4.61 10.74 -4.65
CA GLY A 108 4.65 12.12 -4.21
C GLY A 108 3.69 12.47 -3.09
N PHE A 109 3.81 13.70 -2.65
CA PHE A 109 3.03 14.28 -1.57
C PHE A 109 2.40 15.59 -2.04
N ALA A 110 1.26 15.96 -1.47
CA ALA A 110 0.66 17.28 -1.63
C ALA A 110 0.37 17.87 -0.25
N LEU A 111 1.03 18.97 0.08
CA LEU A 111 0.85 19.74 1.31
C LEU A 111 0.94 21.23 0.97
N SER A 112 0.24 22.06 1.74
CA SER A 112 0.47 23.51 1.68
C SER A 112 1.80 23.87 2.34
N SER A 113 2.38 25.03 2.01
CA SER A 113 3.60 25.55 2.65
C SER A 113 3.47 25.61 4.16
N LYS A 114 2.29 25.97 4.67
CA LYS A 114 1.98 25.98 6.11
C LYS A 114 2.08 24.59 6.75
N GLU A 115 1.50 23.56 6.11
CA GLU A 115 1.53 22.20 6.67
C GLU A 115 2.92 21.58 6.53
N LEU A 116 3.65 21.88 5.45
CA LEU A 116 5.04 21.46 5.28
C LEU A 116 5.96 22.07 6.35
N SER A 117 5.79 23.37 6.65
CA SER A 117 6.51 24.05 7.75
C SER A 117 6.21 23.43 9.11
N LYS A 118 4.95 23.10 9.39
CA LYS A 118 4.57 22.39 10.62
C LYS A 118 5.17 21.00 10.71
N ALA A 119 5.37 20.32 9.58
CA ALA A 119 6.11 19.08 9.50
C ALA A 119 7.64 19.30 9.70
N GLY A 120 8.09 20.54 9.88
CA GLY A 120 9.47 20.90 10.14
C GLY A 120 10.38 20.83 8.91
N VAL A 121 9.79 21.01 7.73
CA VAL A 121 10.50 21.18 6.46
C VAL A 121 10.28 22.60 5.98
N THR A 122 11.36 23.31 5.62
CA THR A 122 11.28 24.66 5.03
C THR A 122 10.78 24.55 3.60
N PRO A 123 9.60 25.12 3.26
CA PRO A 123 9.09 25.08 1.90
C PRO A 123 10.00 25.79 0.91
N SER A 124 10.08 25.30 -0.31
CA SER A 124 10.82 25.97 -1.39
C SER A 124 10.08 27.19 -1.96
N ALA A 125 8.79 27.31 -1.68
CA ALA A 125 7.93 28.45 -2.03
C ALA A 125 6.86 28.68 -0.94
N ASP A 126 6.40 29.93 -0.80
CA ASP A 126 5.43 30.32 0.24
C ASP A 126 3.98 29.98 -0.14
N ASP A 127 3.71 29.71 -1.42
CA ASP A 127 2.38 29.50 -2.00
C ASP A 127 2.10 28.06 -2.42
N LEU A 128 2.85 27.08 -1.91
CA LEU A 128 2.56 25.68 -2.20
C LEU A 128 1.12 25.32 -1.81
N SER A 129 0.43 24.69 -2.74
CA SER A 129 -0.96 24.28 -2.58
C SER A 129 -1.06 22.81 -2.21
N GLY A 130 -1.97 22.47 -1.29
CA GLY A 130 -2.33 21.07 -1.01
C GLY A 130 -3.05 20.37 -2.17
N HIS A 131 -3.30 21.05 -3.28
CA HIS A 131 -3.92 20.51 -4.51
C HIS A 131 -2.91 20.20 -5.61
N SER A 132 -1.62 20.38 -5.35
CA SER A 132 -0.53 20.09 -6.29
C SER A 132 0.52 19.25 -5.60
N TYR A 133 1.18 18.37 -6.35
CA TYR A 133 2.35 17.68 -5.81
C TYR A 133 3.44 18.66 -5.40
N LEU A 134 4.10 18.35 -4.32
CA LEU A 134 5.28 19.10 -3.87
C LEU A 134 6.37 19.08 -4.95
N PRO A 135 7.15 20.15 -5.09
CA PRO A 135 8.42 20.11 -5.79
C PRO A 135 9.29 18.97 -5.26
N GLN A 136 10.07 18.33 -6.12
CA GLN A 136 10.90 17.18 -5.75
C GLN A 136 11.80 17.48 -4.54
N LYS A 137 12.41 18.66 -4.49
CA LYS A 137 13.25 19.11 -3.36
C LYS A 137 12.51 19.05 -2.02
N ASP A 138 11.25 19.47 -1.98
CA ASP A 138 10.45 19.49 -0.76
C ASP A 138 9.98 18.07 -0.38
N ALA A 139 9.65 17.26 -1.37
CA ALA A 139 9.30 15.86 -1.18
C ALA A 139 10.49 15.07 -0.62
N ASP A 140 11.70 15.26 -1.17
CA ASP A 140 12.92 14.60 -0.69
C ASP A 140 13.25 15.01 0.75
N ALA A 141 13.14 16.29 1.08
CA ALA A 141 13.35 16.79 2.43
C ALA A 141 12.35 16.22 3.44
N LEU A 142 11.08 16.05 3.02
CA LEU A 142 10.05 15.40 3.84
C LEU A 142 10.36 13.92 4.08
N VAL A 143 10.72 13.19 3.03
CA VAL A 143 11.09 11.76 3.12
C VAL A 143 12.31 11.59 4.03
N GLN A 144 13.38 12.37 3.82
CA GLN A 144 14.58 12.32 4.65
C GLN A 144 14.29 12.58 6.13
N LYS A 145 13.43 13.56 6.40
CA LYS A 145 13.06 13.89 7.79
C LYS A 145 12.32 12.78 8.51
N TYR A 146 11.48 12.07 7.80
CA TYR A 146 10.63 11.00 8.36
C TYR A 146 11.12 9.59 8.02
N GLU A 147 12.35 9.48 7.54
CA GLU A 147 12.95 8.16 7.30
C GLU A 147 12.98 7.34 8.59
N SER A 148 12.61 6.07 8.45
CA SER A 148 12.61 5.17 9.60
C SER A 148 14.04 4.97 10.12
N PRO A 149 14.31 5.14 11.42
CA PRO A 149 15.66 4.95 11.98
C PRO A 149 16.25 3.56 11.69
N ILE A 150 15.42 2.52 11.58
CA ILE A 150 15.87 1.18 11.24
C ILE A 150 16.28 1.09 9.76
N VAL A 151 15.57 1.78 8.87
CA VAL A 151 15.94 1.86 7.47
C VAL A 151 17.25 2.61 7.33
N ALA A 152 17.37 3.80 7.89
CA ALA A 152 18.59 4.60 7.86
C ALA A 152 19.81 3.83 8.40
N LYS A 153 19.60 2.99 9.44
CA LYS A 153 20.68 2.18 10.03
C LYS A 153 21.15 1.04 9.12
N TYR A 154 20.24 0.37 8.44
CA TYR A 154 20.52 -0.89 7.76
C TYR A 154 20.43 -0.82 6.24
N GLU A 155 20.04 0.32 5.66
CA GLU A 155 19.76 0.43 4.21
C GLU A 155 20.91 -0.07 3.34
N LYS A 156 22.15 0.32 3.64
CA LYS A 156 23.32 -0.07 2.86
C LYS A 156 23.54 -1.58 2.90
N GLU A 157 23.61 -2.15 4.09
CA GLU A 157 23.80 -3.58 4.29
C GLU A 157 22.64 -4.39 3.69
N ALA A 158 21.41 -3.94 3.90
CA ALA A 158 20.22 -4.57 3.36
C ALA A 158 20.21 -4.63 1.82
N LYS A 159 20.67 -3.56 1.15
CA LYS A 159 20.82 -3.54 -0.31
C LYS A 159 21.89 -4.51 -0.81
N GLU A 160 22.97 -4.68 -0.07
CA GLU A 160 24.05 -5.63 -0.40
C GLU A 160 23.58 -7.09 -0.25
N VAL A 161 22.84 -7.40 0.81
CA VAL A 161 22.29 -8.74 1.08
C VAL A 161 21.18 -9.10 0.08
N GLY A 162 20.36 -8.13 -0.32
CA GLY A 162 19.27 -8.30 -1.26
C GLY A 162 17.95 -8.71 -0.57
N GLY A 163 17.07 -9.39 -1.32
CA GLY A 163 15.72 -9.74 -0.87
C GLY A 163 14.78 -8.52 -0.91
N HIS A 164 13.98 -8.40 -2.00
CA HIS A 164 13.05 -7.28 -2.24
C HIS A 164 13.68 -5.88 -2.02
N GLY A 165 14.91 -5.70 -2.54
CA GLY A 165 15.66 -4.45 -2.38
C GLY A 165 16.17 -4.18 -0.96
N GLY A 166 16.32 -5.23 -0.14
CA GLY A 166 16.79 -5.17 1.24
C GLY A 166 15.68 -5.19 2.29
N MET A 167 14.41 -5.16 1.88
CA MET A 167 13.28 -5.16 2.81
C MET A 167 13.25 -6.39 3.70
N ASP A 168 13.53 -7.57 3.13
CA ASP A 168 13.51 -8.84 3.87
C ASP A 168 14.58 -8.83 4.96
N PHE A 169 15.79 -8.37 4.66
CA PHE A 169 16.87 -8.23 5.65
C PHE A 169 16.47 -7.31 6.81
N ILE A 170 15.88 -6.16 6.53
CA ILE A 170 15.44 -5.20 7.56
C ILE A 170 14.34 -5.83 8.44
N MET A 171 13.39 -6.53 7.83
CA MET A 171 12.30 -7.20 8.55
C MET A 171 12.84 -8.29 9.48
N ASP A 172 13.72 -9.16 9.00
CA ASP A 172 14.31 -10.23 9.76
C ASP A 172 15.22 -9.71 10.87
N SER A 173 16.03 -8.68 10.60
CA SER A 173 16.86 -7.99 11.61
C SER A 173 16.01 -7.41 12.72
N ARG A 174 14.84 -6.86 12.39
CA ARG A 174 13.89 -6.33 13.39
C ARG A 174 13.31 -7.46 14.25
N LEU A 175 12.94 -8.58 13.64
CA LEU A 175 12.45 -9.75 14.37
C LEU A 175 13.50 -10.27 15.36
N VAL A 176 14.73 -10.49 14.89
CA VAL A 176 15.85 -10.96 15.73
C VAL A 176 16.09 -10.00 16.89
N TYR A 177 16.13 -8.69 16.63
CA TYR A 177 16.27 -7.69 17.69
C TYR A 177 15.17 -7.76 18.75
N CYS A 178 13.93 -8.07 18.36
CA CYS A 178 12.82 -8.17 19.31
C CYS A 178 12.81 -9.48 20.12
N LEU A 179 13.55 -10.48 19.66
CA LEU A 179 13.66 -11.79 20.34
C LEU A 179 14.84 -11.88 21.30
N GLN A 180 15.80 -10.96 21.23
CA GLN A 180 16.93 -10.83 22.15
C GLN A 180 16.58 -10.01 23.39
#